data_c8838c2cabb58caacde94ab7b5dade5a
#
_entry.id   c8838c2cabb58caacde94ab7b5dade5a
#
_cell.length_a   1.000
_cell.length_b   1.000
_cell.length_c   1.000
_cell.angle_alpha   90.00
_cell.angle_beta   90.00
_cell.angle_gamma   90.00
#
_symmetry.space_group_name_H-M   'P 1'
#
loop_
_entity.id
_entity.type
_entity.pdbx_description
1 polymer ?
#
loop_
_entity_poly.entity_id
_entity_poly.type
_entity_poly.pdbx_seq_one_letter_code
_entity_poly.pdbx_strand_id
1 'polypeptide(L)'
;PLQSSSAASDVYKRQEPKEYYVSVLLNRETGRNMIMYSTEGGMDIEQVAENTPELIFTEEIHPAHGLQSFQARKVAFNLGLSGIAFKGMVKFITALYEAYVGADASLFEINPVLKTSDDKILAVDAKVTLDENALFRHKNFAELRDLSEENPTEVEAREVGLNYIALEGNVGCMVNGAGLAMATMDLIKQSGGSPANFLDVGGT
;
A
#
# COMPACT_ATOMS: atom_id res chain seq x y z
N PRO A 1 7.59 21.33 0.57
CA PRO A 1 7.19 21.18 -0.81
C PRO A 1 8.36 20.59 -1.57
N LEU A 2 8.32 19.26 -1.77
CA LEU A 2 9.25 18.59 -2.66
C LEU A 2 8.97 19.12 -4.07
N GLN A 3 9.91 19.88 -4.62
CA GLN A 3 9.88 20.25 -6.02
C GLN A 3 9.87 18.96 -6.83
N SER A 4 8.72 18.67 -7.47
CA SER A 4 8.67 17.66 -8.51
C SER A 4 9.76 17.97 -9.51
N SER A 5 10.76 17.09 -9.61
CA SER A 5 11.91 17.33 -10.50
C SER A 5 11.38 17.48 -11.92
N SER A 6 11.83 18.51 -12.63
CA SER A 6 11.50 18.79 -14.03
C SER A 6 11.77 17.59 -14.96
N ALA A 7 12.64 16.68 -14.56
CA ALA A 7 12.96 15.46 -15.27
C ALA A 7 11.76 14.49 -15.38
N ALA A 8 10.91 14.38 -14.35
CA ALA A 8 9.70 13.53 -14.43
C ALA A 8 8.70 14.13 -15.42
N SER A 9 8.53 15.46 -15.46
CA SER A 9 7.61 16.12 -16.38
C SER A 9 8.05 16.08 -17.85
N ASP A 10 9.36 15.97 -18.11
CA ASP A 10 9.89 15.89 -19.48
C ASP A 10 9.80 14.48 -20.08
N VAL A 11 9.80 13.44 -19.25
CA VAL A 11 9.53 12.04 -19.67
C VAL A 11 8.06 11.87 -20.05
N TYR A 12 7.16 12.54 -19.34
CA TYR A 12 5.71 12.53 -19.64
C TYR A 12 5.33 13.08 -21.01
N LYS A 13 6.15 13.95 -21.60
CA LYS A 13 5.81 14.69 -22.83
C LYS A 13 6.15 13.97 -24.15
N ARG A 14 6.76 12.77 -24.12
CA ARG A 14 7.34 12.15 -25.32
C ARG A 14 6.72 10.84 -25.77
N GLN A 15 5.44 10.70 -25.96
CA GLN A 15 4.63 9.53 -26.38
C GLN A 15 3.82 8.98 -25.22
N GLU A 16 2.60 8.51 -25.51
CA GLU A 16 1.65 7.99 -24.49
C GLU A 16 2.32 6.88 -23.66
N PRO A 17 2.77 7.18 -22.45
CA PRO A 17 3.33 6.17 -21.58
C PRO A 17 2.21 5.22 -21.16
N LYS A 18 2.45 3.93 -21.24
CA LYS A 18 1.51 2.97 -20.68
C LYS A 18 1.72 2.87 -19.18
N GLU A 19 0.65 3.07 -18.44
CA GLU A 19 0.62 3.05 -16.98
C GLU A 19 0.11 1.69 -16.48
N TYR A 20 0.68 1.22 -15.39
CA TYR A 20 0.31 -0.02 -14.72
C TYR A 20 0.21 0.22 -13.22
N TYR A 21 -0.61 -0.59 -12.58
CA TYR A 21 -0.65 -0.70 -11.12
C TYR A 21 0.12 -1.94 -10.68
N VAL A 22 0.94 -1.82 -9.65
CA VAL A 22 1.61 -2.95 -8.99
C VAL A 22 1.71 -2.69 -7.49
N SER A 23 1.29 -3.66 -6.70
CA SER A 23 1.49 -3.63 -5.25
C SER A 23 1.92 -4.99 -4.69
N VAL A 24 2.59 -4.95 -3.55
CA VAL A 24 2.86 -6.12 -2.71
C VAL A 24 2.20 -5.88 -1.37
N LEU A 25 1.38 -6.83 -0.93
CA LEU A 25 0.63 -6.74 0.33
C LEU A 25 0.40 -8.12 0.95
N LEU A 26 -0.02 -8.11 2.21
CA LEU A 26 -0.42 -9.33 2.91
C LEU A 26 -1.88 -9.68 2.61
N ASN A 27 -2.12 -10.86 2.03
CA ASN A 27 -3.45 -11.45 2.01
C ASN A 27 -3.78 -12.00 3.40
N ARG A 28 -4.68 -11.35 4.12
CA ARG A 28 -5.03 -11.72 5.50
C ARG A 28 -5.84 -13.01 5.60
N GLU A 29 -6.53 -13.41 4.54
CA GLU A 29 -7.30 -14.65 4.52
C GLU A 29 -6.39 -15.89 4.47
N THR A 30 -5.34 -15.82 3.66
CA THR A 30 -4.40 -16.93 3.45
C THR A 30 -3.13 -16.82 4.32
N GLY A 31 -2.89 -15.64 4.92
CA GLY A 31 -1.65 -15.33 5.66
C GLY A 31 -0.41 -15.30 4.77
N ARG A 32 -0.58 -15.05 3.47
CA ARG A 32 0.51 -15.04 2.49
C ARG A 32 0.68 -13.66 1.87
N ASN A 33 1.91 -13.33 1.55
CA ASN A 33 2.17 -12.17 0.72
C ASN A 33 1.65 -12.42 -0.68
N MET A 34 1.14 -11.38 -1.34
CA MET A 34 0.70 -11.46 -2.72
C MET A 34 1.15 -10.21 -3.50
N ILE A 35 1.34 -10.38 -4.78
CA ILE A 35 1.48 -9.27 -5.73
C ILE A 35 0.10 -9.07 -6.37
N MET A 36 -0.41 -7.85 -6.30
CA MET A 36 -1.60 -7.41 -7.02
C MET A 36 -1.14 -6.47 -8.14
N TYR A 37 -1.69 -6.65 -9.34
CA TYR A 37 -1.27 -5.85 -10.49
C TYR A 37 -2.41 -5.70 -11.51
N SER A 38 -2.39 -4.58 -12.21
CA SER A 38 -3.39 -4.25 -13.25
C SER A 38 -2.76 -3.51 -14.41
N THR A 39 -3.39 -3.62 -15.57
CA THR A 39 -3.09 -2.80 -16.76
C THR A 39 -3.63 -1.36 -16.64
N GLU A 40 -4.47 -1.10 -15.63
CA GLU A 40 -5.06 0.19 -15.32
C GLU A 40 -4.24 0.86 -14.21
N GLY A 41 -3.23 1.64 -14.60
CA GLY A 41 -2.43 2.45 -13.69
C GLY A 41 -2.91 3.89 -13.62
N GLY A 42 -2.46 4.62 -12.57
CA GLY A 42 -2.83 6.03 -12.37
C GLY A 42 -4.27 6.25 -11.89
N MET A 43 -4.99 5.18 -11.56
CA MET A 43 -6.34 5.20 -11.01
C MET A 43 -6.37 4.52 -9.65
N ASP A 44 -7.38 4.83 -8.84
CA ASP A 44 -7.63 4.11 -7.60
C ASP A 44 -7.99 2.65 -7.88
N ILE A 45 -7.28 1.72 -7.26
CA ILE A 45 -7.46 0.29 -7.50
C ILE A 45 -8.85 -0.19 -7.05
N GLU A 46 -9.45 0.47 -6.08
CA GLU A 46 -10.82 0.23 -5.62
C GLU A 46 -11.84 0.52 -6.72
N GLN A 47 -11.65 1.60 -7.50
CA GLN A 47 -12.50 1.91 -8.65
C GLN A 47 -12.33 0.87 -9.77
N VAL A 48 -11.11 0.36 -9.98
CA VAL A 48 -10.87 -0.71 -10.94
C VAL A 48 -11.55 -2.00 -10.47
N ALA A 49 -11.51 -2.30 -9.16
CA ALA A 49 -12.17 -3.46 -8.58
C ALA A 49 -13.72 -3.42 -8.71
N GLU A 50 -14.31 -2.23 -8.63
CA GLU A 50 -15.74 -2.04 -8.80
C GLU A 50 -16.20 -2.12 -10.27
N ASN A 51 -15.44 -1.53 -11.19
CA ASN A 51 -15.86 -1.35 -12.58
C ASN A 51 -15.35 -2.46 -13.52
N THR A 52 -14.11 -2.94 -13.31
CA THR A 52 -13.41 -3.88 -14.20
C THR A 52 -12.56 -4.87 -13.39
N PRO A 53 -13.16 -5.67 -12.48
CA PRO A 53 -12.41 -6.58 -11.61
C PRO A 53 -11.57 -7.62 -12.36
N GLU A 54 -11.94 -7.94 -13.60
CA GLU A 54 -11.21 -8.85 -14.49
C GLU A 54 -9.83 -8.32 -14.92
N LEU A 55 -9.57 -7.03 -14.75
CA LEU A 55 -8.26 -6.41 -15.02
C LEU A 55 -7.32 -6.43 -13.83
N ILE A 56 -7.79 -6.90 -12.67
CA ILE A 56 -6.97 -7.09 -11.47
C ILE A 56 -6.51 -8.53 -11.40
N PHE A 57 -5.20 -8.69 -11.39
CA PHE A 57 -4.54 -9.98 -11.26
C PHE A 57 -3.84 -10.08 -9.91
N THR A 58 -3.79 -11.27 -9.37
CA THR A 58 -3.07 -11.57 -8.13
C THR A 58 -2.15 -12.76 -8.29
N GLU A 59 -1.03 -12.74 -7.58
CA GLU A 59 -0.08 -13.84 -7.52
C GLU A 59 0.34 -14.04 -6.07
N GLU A 60 -0.13 -15.12 -5.43
CA GLU A 60 0.26 -15.47 -4.07
C GLU A 60 1.69 -16.00 -4.01
N ILE A 61 2.39 -15.64 -2.96
CA ILE A 61 3.80 -16.01 -2.74
C ILE A 61 3.88 -16.93 -1.54
N HIS A 62 4.43 -18.11 -1.75
CA HIS A 62 4.59 -19.07 -0.67
C HIS A 62 5.71 -18.59 0.30
N PRO A 63 5.45 -18.50 1.62
CA PRO A 63 6.39 -17.89 2.56
C PRO A 63 7.73 -18.63 2.66
N ALA A 64 7.75 -19.96 2.47
CA ALA A 64 8.98 -20.75 2.53
C ALA A 64 9.86 -20.61 1.29
N HIS A 65 9.32 -20.18 0.14
CA HIS A 65 10.05 -20.12 -1.12
C HIS A 65 10.29 -18.69 -1.61
N GLY A 66 9.53 -17.73 -1.07
CA GLY A 66 9.54 -16.36 -1.56
C GLY A 66 9.07 -16.25 -3.02
N LEU A 67 9.26 -15.08 -3.61
CA LEU A 67 8.91 -14.83 -4.99
C LEU A 67 9.79 -15.66 -5.93
N GLN A 68 9.14 -16.46 -6.78
CA GLN A 68 9.83 -17.29 -7.76
C GLN A 68 9.91 -16.57 -9.12
N SER A 69 11.00 -16.82 -9.85
CA SER A 69 11.23 -16.17 -11.14
C SER A 69 10.10 -16.39 -12.15
N PHE A 70 9.38 -17.53 -12.10
CA PHE A 70 8.26 -17.77 -13.01
C PHE A 70 7.07 -16.85 -12.66
N GLN A 71 6.85 -16.52 -11.38
CA GLN A 71 5.78 -15.61 -10.94
C GLN A 71 6.02 -14.19 -11.44
N ALA A 72 7.26 -13.67 -11.29
CA ALA A 72 7.62 -12.37 -11.84
C ALA A 72 7.45 -12.32 -13.37
N ARG A 73 7.78 -13.41 -14.08
CA ARG A 73 7.52 -13.51 -15.52
C ARG A 73 6.03 -13.56 -15.86
N LYS A 74 5.21 -14.25 -15.06
CA LYS A 74 3.76 -14.30 -15.21
C LYS A 74 3.13 -12.91 -15.09
N VAL A 75 3.56 -12.12 -14.08
CA VAL A 75 3.15 -10.72 -13.93
C VAL A 75 3.46 -9.93 -15.20
N ALA A 76 4.71 -9.95 -15.66
CA ALA A 76 5.12 -9.21 -16.85
C ALA A 76 4.36 -9.66 -18.11
N PHE A 77 4.05 -10.95 -18.24
CA PHE A 77 3.28 -11.50 -19.35
C PHE A 77 1.81 -11.03 -19.32
N ASN A 78 1.16 -11.11 -18.15
CA ASN A 78 -0.24 -10.69 -17.99
C ASN A 78 -0.42 -9.19 -18.20
N LEU A 79 0.61 -8.38 -17.89
CA LEU A 79 0.64 -6.95 -18.22
C LEU A 79 0.84 -6.67 -19.72
N GLY A 80 0.94 -7.72 -20.55
CA GLY A 80 1.10 -7.60 -22.00
C GLY A 80 2.47 -7.09 -22.45
N LEU A 81 3.50 -7.25 -21.62
CA LEU A 81 4.85 -6.76 -21.90
C LEU A 81 5.66 -7.76 -22.73
N SER A 82 6.58 -7.24 -23.54
CA SER A 82 7.51 -8.02 -24.35
C SER A 82 8.89 -7.37 -24.42
N GLY A 83 9.87 -8.08 -24.96
CA GLY A 83 11.20 -7.52 -25.25
C GLY A 83 11.93 -6.97 -24.03
N ILE A 84 12.39 -5.73 -24.11
CA ILE A 84 13.15 -5.02 -23.06
C ILE A 84 12.24 -4.73 -21.86
N ALA A 85 11.02 -4.24 -22.11
CA ALA A 85 10.06 -3.91 -21.06
C ALA A 85 9.67 -5.13 -20.22
N PHE A 86 9.51 -6.31 -20.85
CA PHE A 86 9.27 -7.57 -20.14
C PHE A 86 10.39 -7.88 -19.15
N LYS A 87 11.65 -7.83 -19.62
CA LYS A 87 12.82 -8.07 -18.76
C LYS A 87 12.95 -7.01 -17.65
N GLY A 88 12.62 -5.77 -17.99
CA GLY A 88 12.58 -4.66 -17.03
C GLY A 88 11.55 -4.90 -15.94
N MET A 89 10.32 -5.29 -16.29
CA MET A 89 9.25 -5.57 -15.33
C MET A 89 9.59 -6.77 -14.43
N VAL A 90 10.18 -7.84 -14.96
CA VAL A 90 10.62 -8.98 -14.15
C VAL A 90 11.62 -8.55 -13.07
N LYS A 91 12.60 -7.73 -13.43
CA LYS A 91 13.56 -7.17 -12.46
C LYS A 91 12.87 -6.25 -11.46
N PHE A 92 11.95 -5.41 -11.93
CA PHE A 92 11.20 -4.48 -11.11
C PHE A 92 10.39 -5.21 -10.04
N ILE A 93 9.60 -6.22 -10.42
CA ILE A 93 8.79 -7.03 -9.51
C ILE A 93 9.67 -7.75 -8.48
N THR A 94 10.81 -8.29 -8.89
CA THR A 94 11.74 -8.96 -7.97
C THR A 94 12.29 -7.96 -6.95
N ALA A 95 12.75 -6.79 -7.39
CA ALA A 95 13.27 -5.76 -6.51
C ALA A 95 12.20 -5.18 -5.58
N LEU A 96 10.96 -5.00 -6.07
CA LEU A 96 9.83 -4.54 -5.26
C LEU A 96 9.51 -5.52 -4.14
N TYR A 97 9.48 -6.81 -4.44
CA TYR A 97 9.24 -7.85 -3.42
C TYR A 97 10.38 -7.93 -2.39
N GLU A 98 11.63 -7.83 -2.84
CA GLU A 98 12.79 -7.78 -1.95
C GLU A 98 12.76 -6.55 -1.04
N ALA A 99 12.38 -5.38 -1.58
CA ALA A 99 12.19 -4.16 -0.80
C ALA A 99 11.06 -4.29 0.23
N TYR A 100 9.92 -4.85 -0.17
CA TYR A 100 8.78 -5.11 0.70
C TYR A 100 9.16 -5.99 1.90
N VAL A 101 9.80 -7.12 1.65
CA VAL A 101 10.25 -8.03 2.71
C VAL A 101 11.37 -7.41 3.55
N GLY A 102 12.34 -6.76 2.90
CA GLY A 102 13.49 -6.15 3.58
C GLY A 102 13.15 -4.97 4.46
N ALA A 103 12.04 -4.27 4.16
CA ALA A 103 11.55 -3.15 4.96
C ALA A 103 10.51 -3.56 6.02
N ASP A 104 10.14 -4.84 6.10
CA ASP A 104 8.98 -5.29 6.88
C ASP A 104 7.73 -4.44 6.58
N ALA A 105 7.48 -4.18 5.30
CA ALA A 105 6.31 -3.42 4.89
C ALA A 105 5.05 -4.30 4.95
N SER A 106 3.91 -3.70 5.26
CA SER A 106 2.58 -4.33 5.15
C SER A 106 1.89 -4.03 3.82
N LEU A 107 2.31 -2.93 3.18
CA LEU A 107 1.93 -2.54 1.82
C LEU A 107 3.13 -1.86 1.14
N PHE A 108 3.36 -2.22 -0.12
CA PHE A 108 4.25 -1.48 -1.01
C PHE A 108 3.55 -1.35 -2.36
N GLU A 109 3.00 -0.18 -2.62
CA GLU A 109 2.21 0.12 -3.81
C GLU A 109 2.97 1.10 -4.70
N ILE A 110 2.99 0.80 -5.99
CA ILE A 110 3.53 1.68 -7.03
C ILE A 110 2.40 1.97 -8.03
N ASN A 111 1.94 3.20 -8.03
CA ASN A 111 0.82 3.64 -8.86
C ASN A 111 0.99 5.08 -9.34
N PRO A 112 1.35 5.29 -10.64
CA PRO A 112 1.58 4.26 -11.65
C PRO A 112 3.03 3.74 -11.72
N VAL A 113 3.17 2.55 -12.28
CA VAL A 113 4.41 2.07 -12.90
C VAL A 113 4.34 2.42 -14.38
N LEU A 114 5.33 3.14 -14.90
CA LEU A 114 5.37 3.55 -16.31
C LEU A 114 6.23 2.63 -17.17
N LYS A 115 5.69 2.28 -18.35
CA LYS A 115 6.50 1.84 -19.48
C LYS A 115 6.79 3.06 -20.37
N THR A 116 8.04 3.43 -20.45
CA THR A 116 8.50 4.54 -21.31
C THR A 116 8.58 4.16 -22.77
N SER A 117 8.73 5.14 -23.66
CA SER A 117 8.87 4.92 -25.10
C SER A 117 10.13 4.13 -25.51
N ASP A 118 11.17 4.15 -24.67
CA ASP A 118 12.40 3.35 -24.84
C ASP A 118 12.35 2.02 -24.06
N ASP A 119 11.14 1.53 -23.77
CA ASP A 119 10.84 0.25 -23.12
C ASP A 119 11.44 0.10 -21.70
N LYS A 120 11.72 1.21 -20.99
CA LYS A 120 12.11 1.15 -19.59
C LYS A 120 10.88 1.08 -18.68
N ILE A 121 11.04 0.47 -17.54
CA ILE A 121 10.05 0.41 -16.46
C ILE A 121 10.50 1.35 -15.34
N LEU A 122 9.62 2.28 -14.95
CA LEU A 122 9.89 3.28 -13.93
C LEU A 122 8.77 3.31 -12.88
N ALA A 123 9.13 3.42 -11.62
CA ALA A 123 8.21 3.83 -10.56
C ALA A 123 8.02 5.36 -10.63
N VAL A 124 6.77 5.83 -10.61
CA VAL A 124 6.47 7.27 -10.60
C VAL A 124 6.10 7.72 -9.21
N ASP A 125 5.21 7.00 -8.56
CA ASP A 125 4.82 7.24 -7.19
C ASP A 125 4.82 5.94 -6.40
N ALA A 126 5.11 6.04 -5.10
CA ALA A 126 5.21 4.91 -4.21
C ALA A 126 4.51 5.22 -2.87
N LYS A 127 3.58 4.35 -2.49
CA LYS A 127 2.97 4.35 -1.16
C LYS A 127 3.48 3.14 -0.39
N VAL A 128 4.12 3.40 0.74
CA VAL A 128 4.70 2.35 1.58
C VAL A 128 4.12 2.45 2.98
N THR A 129 3.54 1.35 3.46
CA THR A 129 3.12 1.20 4.85
C THR A 129 4.04 0.21 5.53
N LEU A 130 4.76 0.66 6.53
CA LEU A 130 5.66 -0.17 7.33
C LEU A 130 4.87 -0.88 8.45
N ASP A 131 5.30 -2.08 8.82
CA ASP A 131 4.77 -2.73 10.01
C ASP A 131 5.39 -2.07 11.27
N GLU A 132 4.57 -1.34 12.01
CA GLU A 132 5.02 -0.66 13.24
C GLU A 132 5.59 -1.64 14.27
N ASN A 133 5.11 -2.89 14.30
CA ASN A 133 5.64 -3.93 15.18
C ASN A 133 7.06 -4.37 14.82
N ALA A 134 7.52 -4.08 13.61
CA ALA A 134 8.86 -4.38 13.12
C ALA A 134 9.84 -3.20 13.23
N LEU A 135 9.40 -2.00 13.58
CA LEU A 135 10.24 -0.80 13.63
C LEU A 135 11.43 -0.91 14.61
N PHE A 136 11.34 -1.78 15.62
CA PHE A 136 12.46 -2.05 16.51
C PHE A 136 13.70 -2.59 15.78
N ARG A 137 13.52 -3.21 14.59
CA ARG A 137 14.58 -3.68 13.69
C ARG A 137 15.04 -2.62 12.69
N HIS A 138 14.24 -1.58 12.49
CA HIS A 138 14.43 -0.53 11.50
C HIS A 138 14.49 0.86 12.13
N LYS A 139 15.46 1.08 13.01
CA LYS A 139 15.60 2.36 13.75
C LYS A 139 15.71 3.56 12.82
N ASN A 140 16.38 3.40 11.68
CA ASN A 140 16.50 4.42 10.65
C ASN A 140 15.14 4.82 10.03
N PHE A 141 14.16 3.94 9.97
CA PHE A 141 12.82 4.28 9.47
C PHE A 141 12.04 5.06 10.50
N ALA A 142 12.19 4.74 11.79
CA ALA A 142 11.55 5.50 12.85
C ALA A 142 12.02 6.97 12.87
N GLU A 143 13.27 7.24 12.48
CA GLU A 143 13.84 8.59 12.38
C GLU A 143 13.29 9.39 11.17
N LEU A 144 12.74 8.71 10.15
CA LEU A 144 12.15 9.34 8.96
C LEU A 144 10.70 9.78 9.18
N ARG A 145 10.12 9.48 10.33
CA ARG A 145 8.74 9.84 10.66
C ARG A 145 8.57 11.35 10.64
N ASP A 146 7.62 11.83 9.84
CA ASP A 146 7.26 13.24 9.77
C ASP A 146 5.94 13.49 10.50
N LEU A 147 6.03 14.03 11.72
CA LEU A 147 4.87 14.34 12.55
C LEU A 147 3.96 15.43 11.95
N SER A 148 4.47 16.23 11.02
CA SER A 148 3.68 17.29 10.39
C SER A 148 2.64 16.76 9.39
N GLU A 149 2.84 15.53 8.89
CA GLU A 149 1.94 14.84 7.97
C GLU A 149 0.91 13.96 8.70
N GLU A 150 1.06 13.75 10.01
CA GLU A 150 0.16 12.95 10.81
C GLU A 150 -0.99 13.79 11.42
N ASN A 151 -2.09 13.13 11.76
CA ASN A 151 -3.17 13.78 12.50
C ASN A 151 -2.68 14.21 13.90
N PRO A 152 -2.73 15.52 14.26
CA PRO A 152 -2.19 16.01 15.52
C PRO A 152 -2.79 15.31 16.75
N THR A 153 -4.08 14.98 16.71
CA THR A 153 -4.76 14.30 17.82
C THR A 153 -4.28 12.86 17.99
N GLU A 154 -3.97 12.17 16.88
CA GLU A 154 -3.39 10.82 16.93
C GLU A 154 -1.96 10.83 17.47
N VAL A 155 -1.19 11.85 17.11
CA VAL A 155 0.17 12.06 17.65
C VAL A 155 0.10 12.29 19.16
N GLU A 156 -0.76 13.22 19.65
CA GLU A 156 -0.93 13.51 21.08
C GLU A 156 -1.41 12.27 21.84
N ALA A 157 -2.37 11.52 21.31
CA ALA A 157 -2.85 10.28 21.94
C ALA A 157 -1.74 9.24 22.08
N ARG A 158 -0.90 9.10 21.07
CA ARG A 158 0.23 8.15 21.07
C ARG A 158 1.29 8.53 22.10
N GLU A 159 1.56 9.82 22.32
CA GLU A 159 2.51 10.30 23.34
C GLU A 159 2.10 9.91 24.77
N VAL A 160 0.80 9.79 25.02
CA VAL A 160 0.25 9.34 26.31
C VAL A 160 -0.09 7.84 26.32
N GLY A 161 0.30 7.10 25.30
CA GLY A 161 0.12 5.64 25.21
C GLY A 161 -1.30 5.19 24.89
N LEU A 162 -2.13 6.06 24.31
CA LEU A 162 -3.47 5.75 23.87
C LEU A 162 -3.48 5.31 22.40
N ASN A 163 -4.35 4.37 22.09
CA ASN A 163 -4.60 3.95 20.70
C ASN A 163 -5.83 4.67 20.15
N TYR A 164 -5.59 5.76 19.45
CA TYR A 164 -6.63 6.64 18.88
C TYR A 164 -6.50 6.70 17.35
N ILE A 165 -7.65 6.62 16.67
CA ILE A 165 -7.77 6.87 15.23
C ILE A 165 -8.96 7.80 15.02
N ALA A 166 -8.76 8.91 14.33
CA ALA A 166 -9.82 9.83 13.92
C ALA A 166 -10.62 9.24 12.75
N LEU A 167 -11.93 9.36 12.81
CA LEU A 167 -12.86 8.93 11.76
C LEU A 167 -13.85 10.06 11.45
N GLU A 168 -14.44 9.99 10.26
CA GLU A 168 -15.50 10.92 9.86
C GLU A 168 -16.86 10.43 10.37
N GLY A 169 -17.27 10.91 11.53
CA GLY A 169 -18.52 10.49 12.15
C GLY A 169 -19.11 11.53 13.08
N ASN A 170 -20.27 11.18 13.69
CA ASN A 170 -21.03 12.05 14.59
C ASN A 170 -21.14 11.52 16.03
N VAL A 171 -20.60 10.33 16.31
CA VAL A 171 -20.65 9.71 17.64
C VAL A 171 -19.23 9.31 18.06
N GLY A 172 -18.66 9.98 19.04
CA GLY A 172 -17.38 9.62 19.66
C GLY A 172 -17.55 8.44 20.61
N CYS A 173 -16.55 7.56 20.66
CA CYS A 173 -16.49 6.47 21.63
C CYS A 173 -15.13 6.42 22.34
N MET A 174 -15.14 6.04 23.62
CA MET A 174 -13.98 5.80 24.45
C MET A 174 -14.24 4.54 25.27
N VAL A 175 -13.43 3.52 25.04
CA VAL A 175 -13.64 2.21 25.66
C VAL A 175 -12.32 1.58 26.08
N ASN A 176 -12.43 0.57 26.92
CA ASN A 176 -11.29 -0.18 27.41
C ASN A 176 -11.16 -1.52 26.68
N GLY A 177 -10.21 -1.59 25.77
CA GLY A 177 -9.93 -2.77 24.94
C GLY A 177 -10.42 -2.63 23.49
N ALA A 178 -9.54 -2.96 22.56
CA ALA A 178 -9.78 -2.82 21.12
C ALA A 178 -11.02 -3.59 20.62
N GLY A 179 -11.26 -4.80 21.16
CA GLY A 179 -12.45 -5.59 20.82
C GLY A 179 -13.75 -4.89 21.21
N LEU A 180 -13.78 -4.23 22.36
CA LEU A 180 -14.94 -3.45 22.80
C LEU A 180 -15.11 -2.18 21.96
N ALA A 181 -14.00 -1.56 21.53
CA ALA A 181 -14.05 -0.42 20.63
C ALA A 181 -14.71 -0.79 19.30
N MET A 182 -14.30 -1.89 18.69
CA MET A 182 -14.89 -2.39 17.44
C MET A 182 -16.38 -2.71 17.59
N ALA A 183 -16.76 -3.45 18.64
CA ALA A 183 -18.16 -3.76 18.91
C ALA A 183 -19.03 -2.52 19.17
N THR A 184 -18.48 -1.50 19.86
CA THR A 184 -19.16 -0.24 20.10
C THR A 184 -19.40 0.52 18.78
N MET A 185 -18.39 0.56 17.91
CA MET A 185 -18.52 1.18 16.59
C MET A 185 -19.58 0.48 15.72
N ASP A 186 -19.65 -0.84 15.78
CA ASP A 186 -20.71 -1.61 15.08
C ASP A 186 -22.10 -1.27 15.61
N LEU A 187 -22.27 -1.18 16.94
CA LEU A 187 -23.54 -0.76 17.55
C LEU A 187 -23.95 0.66 17.17
N ILE A 188 -22.99 1.59 17.10
CA ILE A 188 -23.23 2.95 16.62
C ILE A 188 -23.80 2.91 15.20
N LYS A 189 -23.16 2.14 14.30
CA LYS A 189 -23.63 1.99 12.91
C LYS A 189 -25.01 1.36 12.82
N GLN A 190 -25.26 0.28 13.56
CA GLN A 190 -26.57 -0.39 13.61
C GLN A 190 -27.67 0.52 14.14
N SER A 191 -27.34 1.47 15.01
CA SER A 191 -28.27 2.47 15.55
C SER A 191 -28.47 3.69 14.65
N GLY A 192 -27.89 3.70 13.45
CA GLY A 192 -28.01 4.79 12.48
C GLY A 192 -27.05 5.96 12.72
N GLY A 193 -26.09 5.82 13.63
CA GLY A 193 -24.98 6.76 13.84
C GLY A 193 -23.77 6.45 12.97
N SER A 194 -22.76 7.33 13.01
CA SER A 194 -21.46 7.13 12.38
C SER A 194 -20.36 7.32 13.43
N PRO A 195 -19.44 6.34 13.62
CA PRO A 195 -18.35 6.50 14.57
C PRO A 195 -17.43 7.65 14.16
N ALA A 196 -17.09 8.54 15.10
CA ALA A 196 -16.19 9.66 14.89
C ALA A 196 -14.74 9.35 15.26
N ASN A 197 -14.51 8.25 15.96
CA ASN A 197 -13.18 7.79 16.34
C ASN A 197 -13.18 6.32 16.74
N PHE A 198 -12.02 5.71 16.66
CA PHE A 198 -11.62 4.55 17.44
C PHE A 198 -10.79 5.05 18.63
N LEU A 199 -11.09 4.64 19.84
CA LEU A 199 -10.26 4.94 21.02
C LEU A 199 -10.29 3.78 22.00
N ASP A 200 -9.12 3.16 22.14
CA ASP A 200 -8.84 2.16 23.16
C ASP A 200 -7.92 2.79 24.22
N VAL A 201 -8.41 2.92 25.43
CA VAL A 201 -7.63 3.49 26.55
C VAL A 201 -6.76 2.46 27.27
N GLY A 202 -6.66 1.26 26.73
CA GLY A 202 -5.88 0.16 27.29
C GLY A 202 -6.59 -0.57 28.41
N GLY A 203 -6.18 -1.83 28.67
CA GLY A 203 -6.56 -2.61 29.82
C GLY A 203 -5.51 -2.50 30.93
N THR A 204 -5.90 -2.29 32.16
CA THR A 204 -5.05 -2.47 33.34
C THR A 204 -5.07 -3.92 33.78
#